data_2a6184471c25e9d84f1501d2e7e4dbdc
#
_entry.id   2a6184471c25e9d84f1501d2e7e4dbdc
#
_cell.length_a   1.000
_cell.length_b   1.000
_cell.length_c   1.000
_cell.angle_alpha   90.00
_cell.angle_beta   90.00
_cell.angle_gamma   90.00
#
_symmetry.space_group_name_H-M   'P 1'
#
loop_
_entity.id
_entity.type
_entity.pdbx_description
1 polymer ?
#
loop_
_entity_poly.entity_id
_entity_poly.type
_entity_poly.pdbx_seq_one_letter_code
_entity_poly.pdbx_strand_id
1 'polypeptide(L)'
;MVWSRPDQPPIPTIYHTFRAKDVDSDQLVTYRVQDFTEDRHADVIQHYKENFVDDEPLAASRKISSSAVAMAEIVAFWSWCLQQRMTVVCYKEGSDEIVGVNLLHVATPGKHKQWKLESEDLWNTFEAHIYVGQQFNVFERFGVDRYLTAYGLAVNRRYRGRGIATELLKARIPMCKAFEIELTATNFTAVGSQLAAAKAGFKTDFEIMYDDFAKMGPKYVFPGIQTKSLKLMSLKIE
;
A
#
# COMPACT_ATOMS: atom_id res chain seq x y z
N MET A 1 17.40 -2.19 15.60
CA MET A 1 17.59 -3.26 14.59
C MET A 1 16.55 -3.08 13.51
N VAL A 2 16.89 -3.33 12.24
CA VAL A 2 15.87 -3.40 11.18
C VAL A 2 15.08 -4.69 11.40
N TRP A 3 13.76 -4.63 11.40
CA TRP A 3 12.90 -5.80 11.55
C TRP A 3 13.07 -6.72 10.33
N SER A 4 13.17 -8.00 10.58
CA SER A 4 13.18 -9.05 9.55
C SER A 4 12.05 -10.03 9.82
N ARG A 5 11.42 -10.51 8.76
CA ARG A 5 10.35 -11.52 8.87
C ARG A 5 10.91 -12.80 9.49
N PRO A 6 10.30 -13.34 10.56
CA PRO A 6 10.60 -14.68 11.07
C PRO A 6 10.31 -15.78 10.03
N ASP A 7 10.94 -16.95 10.20
CA ASP A 7 10.72 -18.09 9.30
C ASP A 7 9.32 -18.69 9.41
N GLN A 8 8.63 -18.46 10.53
CA GLN A 8 7.25 -18.89 10.74
C GLN A 8 6.30 -17.69 10.81
N PRO A 9 5.13 -17.80 10.18
CA PRO A 9 4.64 -18.88 9.32
C PRO A 9 5.41 -18.94 7.98
N PRO A 10 5.45 -20.13 7.31
CA PRO A 10 6.19 -20.31 6.06
C PRO A 10 5.59 -19.53 4.90
N ILE A 11 6.38 -19.33 3.85
CA ILE A 11 5.91 -18.72 2.60
C ILE A 11 5.71 -19.83 1.55
N PRO A 12 4.54 -19.87 0.87
CA PRO A 12 3.40 -18.95 1.06
C PRO A 12 2.42 -19.39 2.16
N THR A 13 1.92 -18.44 2.94
CA THR A 13 0.79 -18.61 3.85
C THR A 13 -0.42 -17.86 3.30
N ILE A 14 -1.61 -18.48 3.35
CA ILE A 14 -2.88 -17.84 3.01
C ILE A 14 -3.41 -17.16 4.29
N TYR A 15 -3.54 -15.84 4.25
CA TYR A 15 -4.04 -15.04 5.38
C TYR A 15 -5.55 -14.82 5.32
N HIS A 16 -6.13 -14.84 4.11
CA HIS A 16 -7.56 -14.55 3.96
C HIS A 16 -8.13 -15.21 2.73
N THR A 17 -9.35 -15.73 2.85
CA THR A 17 -10.17 -16.20 1.73
C THR A 17 -11.53 -15.52 1.78
N PHE A 18 -12.07 -15.19 0.62
CA PHE A 18 -13.36 -14.53 0.51
C PHE A 18 -14.05 -14.87 -0.81
N ARG A 19 -15.33 -14.55 -0.92
CA ARG A 19 -16.08 -14.71 -2.16
C ARG A 19 -16.47 -13.33 -2.70
N ALA A 20 -16.25 -13.15 -3.99
CA ALA A 20 -16.68 -11.97 -4.74
C ALA A 20 -17.13 -12.38 -6.14
N LYS A 21 -17.84 -11.47 -6.83
CA LYS A 21 -18.26 -11.70 -8.22
C LYS A 21 -17.06 -11.94 -9.12
N ASP A 22 -17.18 -12.85 -10.05
CA ASP A 22 -16.19 -13.06 -11.10
C ASP A 22 -16.10 -11.84 -12.04
N VAL A 23 -15.02 -11.77 -12.79
CA VAL A 23 -14.79 -10.69 -13.76
C VAL A 23 -15.71 -10.81 -14.98
N ASP A 24 -15.99 -12.01 -15.40
CA ASP A 24 -16.74 -12.29 -16.64
C ASP A 24 -18.19 -12.79 -16.37
N SER A 25 -18.61 -12.87 -15.09
CA SER A 25 -19.95 -13.30 -14.71
C SER A 25 -20.37 -12.73 -13.36
N ASP A 26 -21.68 -12.85 -13.03
CA ASP A 26 -22.20 -12.50 -11.71
C ASP A 26 -22.03 -13.65 -10.67
N GLN A 27 -21.39 -14.75 -11.05
CA GLN A 27 -21.14 -15.86 -10.14
C GLN A 27 -20.15 -15.47 -9.04
N LEU A 28 -20.43 -15.90 -7.82
CA LEU A 28 -19.50 -15.75 -6.71
C LEU A 28 -18.43 -16.83 -6.80
N VAL A 29 -17.18 -16.39 -6.94
CA VAL A 29 -16.00 -17.26 -6.96
C VAL A 29 -15.14 -16.98 -5.74
N THR A 30 -14.30 -17.93 -5.38
CA THR A 30 -13.37 -17.79 -4.24
C THR A 30 -12.11 -17.06 -4.69
N TYR A 31 -11.65 -16.17 -3.82
CA TYR A 31 -10.35 -15.50 -3.90
C TYR A 31 -9.55 -15.83 -2.65
N ARG A 32 -8.22 -15.89 -2.78
CA ARG A 32 -7.30 -16.04 -1.67
C ARG A 32 -6.29 -14.88 -1.65
N VAL A 33 -5.99 -14.42 -0.46
CA VAL A 33 -4.89 -13.45 -0.20
C VAL A 33 -3.81 -14.19 0.55
N GLN A 34 -2.63 -14.24 -0.04
CA GLN A 34 -1.49 -14.99 0.48
C GLN A 34 -0.21 -14.19 0.35
N ASP A 35 0.86 -14.70 0.97
CA ASP A 35 2.20 -14.17 0.75
C ASP A 35 2.55 -14.10 -0.72
N PHE A 36 3.25 -13.03 -1.09
CA PHE A 36 4.04 -12.94 -2.28
C PHE A 36 5.21 -13.95 -2.23
N THR A 37 5.50 -14.60 -3.36
CA THR A 37 6.65 -15.49 -3.53
C THR A 37 7.69 -14.87 -4.46
N GLU A 38 8.97 -15.12 -4.23
CA GLU A 38 10.07 -14.40 -4.93
C GLU A 38 10.08 -14.66 -6.44
N ASP A 39 9.64 -15.83 -6.89
CA ASP A 39 9.48 -16.18 -8.32
C ASP A 39 8.46 -15.28 -9.04
N ARG A 40 7.56 -14.62 -8.29
CA ARG A 40 6.55 -13.72 -8.83
C ARG A 40 6.96 -12.24 -8.76
N HIS A 41 8.25 -11.93 -8.49
CA HIS A 41 8.74 -10.56 -8.35
C HIS A 41 8.44 -9.70 -9.58
N ALA A 42 8.76 -10.21 -10.77
CA ALA A 42 8.54 -9.48 -12.02
C ALA A 42 7.06 -9.18 -12.25
N ASP A 43 6.17 -10.14 -11.94
CA ASP A 43 4.73 -10.01 -12.11
C ASP A 43 4.13 -8.96 -11.17
N VAL A 44 4.59 -8.91 -9.92
CA VAL A 44 4.17 -7.88 -8.95
C VAL A 44 4.60 -6.49 -9.42
N ILE A 45 5.84 -6.33 -9.87
CA ILE A 45 6.33 -5.06 -10.41
C ILE A 45 5.52 -4.64 -11.64
N GLN A 46 5.26 -5.57 -12.55
CA GLN A 46 4.44 -5.28 -13.74
C GLN A 46 3.00 -4.90 -13.36
N HIS A 47 2.41 -5.61 -12.38
CA HIS A 47 1.09 -5.28 -11.86
C HIS A 47 1.01 -3.83 -11.32
N TYR A 48 2.06 -3.35 -10.61
CA TYR A 48 2.13 -1.97 -10.13
C TYR A 48 2.28 -0.96 -11.26
N LYS A 49 3.08 -1.24 -12.27
CA LYS A 49 3.22 -0.38 -13.46
C LYS A 49 1.88 -0.19 -14.17
N GLU A 50 1.08 -1.26 -14.30
CA GLU A 50 -0.17 -1.26 -15.04
C GLU A 50 -1.37 -0.73 -14.26
N ASN A 51 -1.40 -0.99 -12.94
CA ASN A 51 -2.61 -0.81 -12.14
C ASN A 51 -2.46 0.18 -10.97
N PHE A 52 -1.27 0.80 -10.79
CA PHE A 52 -1.01 1.69 -9.66
C PHE A 52 -0.51 3.07 -10.07
N VAL A 53 0.57 3.18 -10.85
CA VAL A 53 1.28 4.46 -11.07
C VAL A 53 0.38 5.56 -11.62
N ASP A 54 -0.46 5.24 -12.60
CA ASP A 54 -1.36 6.22 -13.24
C ASP A 54 -2.69 6.42 -12.47
N ASP A 55 -2.93 5.62 -11.43
CA ASP A 55 -4.15 5.66 -10.62
C ASP A 55 -3.89 6.16 -9.19
N GLU A 56 -2.63 6.13 -8.74
CA GLU A 56 -2.25 6.71 -7.45
C GLU A 56 -2.20 8.24 -7.58
N PRO A 57 -2.98 8.99 -6.78
CA PRO A 57 -3.23 10.41 -7.03
C PRO A 57 -1.97 11.29 -7.11
N LEU A 58 -0.97 11.04 -6.25
CA LEU A 58 0.25 11.84 -6.23
C LEU A 58 1.14 11.53 -7.44
N ALA A 59 1.34 10.23 -7.74
CA ALA A 59 2.13 9.77 -8.86
C ALA A 59 1.52 10.17 -10.21
N ALA A 60 0.20 10.02 -10.35
CA ALA A 60 -0.53 10.43 -11.54
C ALA A 60 -0.47 11.95 -11.76
N SER A 61 -0.67 12.75 -10.70
CA SER A 61 -0.57 14.21 -10.75
C SER A 61 0.81 14.68 -11.19
N ARG A 62 1.87 14.00 -10.77
CA ARG A 62 3.27 14.29 -11.12
C ARG A 62 3.75 13.55 -12.38
N LYS A 63 2.85 12.83 -13.06
CA LYS A 63 3.14 12.10 -14.30
C LYS A 63 4.36 11.19 -14.19
N ILE A 64 4.48 10.48 -13.07
CA ILE A 64 5.64 9.61 -12.78
C ILE A 64 5.85 8.57 -13.90
N SER A 65 4.79 8.02 -14.46
CA SER A 65 4.85 7.03 -15.56
C SER A 65 5.51 7.57 -16.85
N SER A 66 5.52 8.89 -17.03
CA SER A 66 6.09 9.54 -18.21
C SER A 66 7.60 9.78 -18.09
N SER A 67 8.21 9.58 -16.93
CA SER A 67 9.63 9.76 -16.67
C SER A 67 10.34 8.41 -16.50
N ALA A 68 11.26 8.09 -17.39
CA ALA A 68 12.06 6.86 -17.29
C ALA A 68 12.89 6.81 -15.99
N VAL A 69 13.42 7.96 -15.55
CA VAL A 69 14.18 8.08 -14.30
C VAL A 69 13.27 7.80 -13.10
N ALA A 70 12.14 8.50 -12.98
CA ALA A 70 11.19 8.29 -11.90
C ALA A 70 10.66 6.85 -11.86
N MET A 71 10.38 6.25 -13.02
CA MET A 71 9.95 4.85 -13.11
C MET A 71 11.03 3.87 -12.66
N ALA A 72 12.30 4.09 -13.01
CA ALA A 72 13.40 3.25 -12.54
C ALA A 72 13.54 3.34 -11.00
N GLU A 73 13.45 4.54 -10.45
CA GLU A 73 13.58 4.78 -9.02
C GLU A 73 12.41 4.20 -8.20
N ILE A 74 11.16 4.38 -8.67
CA ILE A 74 10.01 3.80 -7.96
C ILE A 74 10.01 2.27 -8.03
N VAL A 75 10.46 1.68 -9.14
CA VAL A 75 10.65 0.23 -9.27
C VAL A 75 11.72 -0.28 -8.30
N ALA A 76 12.83 0.45 -8.16
CA ALA A 76 13.87 0.12 -7.19
C ALA A 76 13.33 0.21 -5.74
N PHE A 77 12.48 1.20 -5.45
CA PHE A 77 11.81 1.32 -4.15
C PHE A 77 10.85 0.16 -3.89
N TRP A 78 9.99 -0.22 -4.85
CA TRP A 78 9.09 -1.37 -4.71
C TRP A 78 9.86 -2.67 -4.53
N SER A 79 10.93 -2.89 -5.30
CA SER A 79 11.79 -4.07 -5.17
C SER A 79 12.44 -4.16 -3.79
N TRP A 80 12.87 -3.03 -3.24
CA TRP A 80 13.36 -2.98 -1.86
C TRP A 80 12.27 -3.34 -0.83
N CYS A 81 11.05 -2.86 -1.00
CA CYS A 81 9.93 -3.22 -0.11
C CYS A 81 9.65 -4.73 -0.16
N LEU A 82 9.70 -5.35 -1.34
CA LEU A 82 9.48 -6.78 -1.53
C LEU A 82 10.51 -7.65 -0.78
N GLN A 83 11.75 -7.16 -0.59
CA GLN A 83 12.79 -7.88 0.15
C GLN A 83 12.43 -8.17 1.61
N GLN A 84 11.51 -7.39 2.21
CA GLN A 84 11.05 -7.68 3.58
C GLN A 84 10.06 -8.85 3.65
N ARG A 85 9.56 -9.34 2.50
CA ARG A 85 8.71 -10.53 2.36
C ARG A 85 7.38 -10.42 3.13
N MET A 86 6.86 -9.19 3.30
CA MET A 86 5.56 -8.92 3.95
C MET A 86 4.42 -8.63 2.96
N THR A 87 4.74 -8.50 1.69
CA THR A 87 3.75 -8.24 0.64
C THR A 87 2.79 -9.39 0.46
N VAL A 88 1.51 -9.06 0.29
CA VAL A 88 0.48 -10.03 -0.04
C VAL A 88 -0.10 -9.81 -1.43
N VAL A 89 -0.46 -10.91 -2.07
CA VAL A 89 -1.09 -10.96 -3.39
C VAL A 89 -2.45 -11.65 -3.29
N CYS A 90 -3.39 -11.18 -4.08
CA CYS A 90 -4.70 -11.77 -4.24
C CYS A 90 -4.78 -12.55 -5.56
N TYR A 91 -5.23 -13.78 -5.49
CA TYR A 91 -5.51 -14.64 -6.64
C TYR A 91 -6.97 -15.09 -6.63
N LYS A 92 -7.54 -15.27 -7.81
CA LYS A 92 -8.77 -16.06 -7.98
C LYS A 92 -8.39 -17.53 -7.82
N GLU A 93 -9.23 -18.32 -7.16
CA GLU A 93 -9.02 -19.76 -7.03
C GLU A 93 -8.95 -20.44 -8.40
N GLY A 94 -7.99 -21.35 -8.58
CA GLY A 94 -7.72 -22.01 -9.85
C GLY A 94 -7.01 -21.14 -10.90
N SER A 95 -6.51 -19.95 -10.52
CA SER A 95 -5.77 -19.04 -11.39
C SER A 95 -4.51 -18.53 -10.72
N ASP A 96 -3.47 -18.29 -11.52
CA ASP A 96 -2.23 -17.65 -11.12
C ASP A 96 -2.17 -16.17 -11.54
N GLU A 97 -3.27 -15.63 -12.08
CA GLU A 97 -3.38 -14.20 -12.40
C GLU A 97 -3.39 -13.38 -11.10
N ILE A 98 -2.51 -12.38 -11.02
CA ILE A 98 -2.52 -11.43 -9.90
C ILE A 98 -3.71 -10.50 -10.05
N VAL A 99 -4.67 -10.65 -9.15
CA VAL A 99 -5.89 -9.83 -9.10
C VAL A 99 -5.66 -8.52 -8.33
N GLY A 100 -4.79 -8.57 -7.35
CA GLY A 100 -4.42 -7.40 -6.55
C GLY A 100 -3.21 -7.65 -5.68
N VAL A 101 -2.55 -6.57 -5.30
CA VAL A 101 -1.34 -6.58 -4.46
C VAL A 101 -1.45 -5.52 -3.39
N ASN A 102 -1.03 -5.85 -2.17
CA ASN A 102 -0.76 -4.87 -1.13
C ASN A 102 0.71 -4.94 -0.73
N LEU A 103 1.48 -3.92 -1.12
CA LEU A 103 2.92 -3.81 -0.86
C LEU A 103 3.13 -3.40 0.59
N LEU A 104 3.37 -4.38 1.43
CA LEU A 104 3.46 -4.24 2.88
C LEU A 104 4.90 -4.16 3.36
N HIS A 105 5.08 -3.48 4.48
CA HIS A 105 6.36 -3.30 5.13
C HIS A 105 6.15 -3.11 6.64
N VAL A 106 7.02 -3.68 7.47
CA VAL A 106 7.02 -3.42 8.91
C VAL A 106 7.92 -2.22 9.18
N ALA A 107 7.31 -1.14 9.62
CA ALA A 107 8.03 0.05 10.05
C ALA A 107 8.55 -0.13 11.48
N THR A 108 9.77 0.36 11.74
CA THR A 108 10.40 0.42 13.06
C THR A 108 10.96 1.82 13.30
N PRO A 109 11.08 2.30 14.53
CA PRO A 109 11.70 3.58 14.81
C PRO A 109 13.21 3.55 14.50
N GLY A 110 13.79 4.71 14.19
CA GLY A 110 15.22 4.86 13.98
C GLY A 110 15.64 5.25 12.58
N LYS A 111 16.90 4.94 12.21
CA LYS A 111 17.43 5.31 10.89
C LYS A 111 16.84 4.42 9.81
N HIS A 112 16.09 5.01 8.92
CA HIS A 112 15.58 4.36 7.71
C HIS A 112 16.57 4.51 6.55
N LYS A 113 16.43 3.64 5.52
CA LYS A 113 17.15 3.80 4.26
C LYS A 113 16.86 5.19 3.69
N GLN A 114 17.93 5.97 3.53
CA GLN A 114 17.82 7.26 2.86
C GLN A 114 17.80 7.03 1.36
N TRP A 115 16.71 7.42 0.73
CA TRP A 115 16.58 7.42 -0.73
C TRP A 115 17.14 8.73 -1.28
N LYS A 116 18.11 8.61 -2.17
CA LYS A 116 18.58 9.74 -2.99
C LYS A 116 17.95 9.55 -4.36
N LEU A 117 16.94 10.34 -4.66
CA LEU A 117 16.22 10.31 -5.91
C LEU A 117 16.70 11.45 -6.81
N GLU A 118 16.88 11.17 -8.10
CA GLU A 118 17.18 12.17 -9.12
C GLU A 118 15.90 12.86 -9.62
N SER A 119 14.77 12.13 -9.61
CA SER A 119 13.47 12.67 -9.97
C SER A 119 12.90 13.53 -8.85
N GLU A 120 12.85 14.86 -9.07
CA GLU A 120 12.20 15.79 -8.17
C GLU A 120 10.70 15.49 -8.01
N ASP A 121 10.01 15.12 -9.08
CA ASP A 121 8.60 14.79 -9.05
C ASP A 121 8.31 13.57 -8.16
N LEU A 122 9.13 12.51 -8.27
CA LEU A 122 8.99 11.36 -7.38
C LEU A 122 9.35 11.72 -5.94
N TRP A 123 10.40 12.53 -5.73
CA TRP A 123 10.75 13.01 -4.38
C TRP A 123 9.60 13.79 -3.74
N ASN A 124 8.93 14.66 -4.50
CA ASN A 124 7.78 15.44 -4.02
C ASN A 124 6.60 14.55 -3.61
N THR A 125 6.40 13.39 -4.26
CA THR A 125 5.40 12.42 -3.77
C THR A 125 5.80 11.83 -2.42
N PHE A 126 7.08 11.50 -2.22
CA PHE A 126 7.59 10.98 -0.95
C PHE A 126 7.53 12.02 0.17
N GLU A 127 7.84 13.26 -0.13
CA GLU A 127 7.77 14.40 0.82
C GLU A 127 6.36 14.56 1.41
N ALA A 128 5.31 14.33 0.62
CA ALA A 128 3.94 14.39 1.12
C ALA A 128 3.68 13.31 2.21
N HIS A 129 4.19 12.10 2.00
CA HIS A 129 4.10 11.02 3.00
C HIS A 129 4.97 11.29 4.23
N ILE A 130 6.17 11.80 4.03
CA ILE A 130 7.10 12.19 5.12
C ILE A 130 6.47 13.27 5.98
N TYR A 131 5.87 14.29 5.37
CA TYR A 131 5.18 15.36 6.09
C TYR A 131 4.09 14.80 7.02
N VAL A 132 3.23 13.90 6.52
CA VAL A 132 2.19 13.30 7.35
C VAL A 132 2.80 12.55 8.54
N GLY A 133 3.89 11.80 8.33
CA GLY A 133 4.61 11.11 9.39
C GLY A 133 5.22 12.06 10.44
N GLN A 134 5.61 13.27 10.04
CA GLN A 134 6.09 14.33 10.95
C GLN A 134 4.94 14.96 11.76
N GLN A 135 3.76 15.12 11.15
CA GLN A 135 2.57 15.66 11.84
C GLN A 135 1.93 14.64 12.79
N PHE A 136 2.03 13.37 12.47
CA PHE A 136 1.46 12.28 13.26
C PHE A 136 2.44 11.11 13.35
N ASN A 137 3.24 11.14 14.41
CA ASN A 137 4.17 10.05 14.69
C ASN A 137 3.41 8.84 15.25
N VAL A 138 3.24 7.82 14.40
CA VAL A 138 2.49 6.60 14.74
C VAL A 138 3.09 5.88 15.95
N PHE A 139 4.43 5.80 16.05
CA PHE A 139 5.10 5.13 17.16
C PHE A 139 4.78 5.80 18.52
N GLU A 140 4.87 7.11 18.59
CA GLU A 140 4.60 7.87 19.82
C GLU A 140 3.11 7.86 20.17
N ARG A 141 2.26 8.02 19.16
CA ARG A 141 0.80 8.13 19.37
C ARG A 141 0.15 6.84 19.85
N PHE A 142 0.69 5.70 19.41
CA PHE A 142 0.16 4.38 19.78
C PHE A 142 1.02 3.62 20.79
N GLY A 143 2.23 4.11 21.09
CA GLY A 143 3.15 3.47 22.05
C GLY A 143 3.71 2.14 21.53
N VAL A 144 3.86 2.00 20.22
CA VAL A 144 4.32 0.75 19.59
C VAL A 144 5.78 0.88 19.11
N ASP A 145 6.53 -0.22 19.13
CA ASP A 145 7.89 -0.30 18.62
C ASP A 145 7.97 -0.71 17.12
N ARG A 146 6.83 -1.16 16.58
CA ARG A 146 6.68 -1.53 15.17
C ARG A 146 5.21 -1.48 14.76
N TYR A 147 4.96 -1.29 13.49
CA TYR A 147 3.62 -1.43 12.90
C TYR A 147 3.69 -1.86 11.44
N LEU A 148 2.63 -2.52 10.95
CA LEU A 148 2.52 -2.88 9.54
C LEU A 148 2.02 -1.68 8.74
N THR A 149 2.81 -1.23 7.77
CA THR A 149 2.43 -0.18 6.83
C THR A 149 2.36 -0.70 5.39
N ALA A 150 1.95 0.14 4.45
CA ALA A 150 1.96 -0.18 3.03
C ALA A 150 2.46 1.00 2.19
N TYR A 151 3.10 0.64 1.09
CA TYR A 151 3.57 1.58 0.06
C TYR A 151 2.83 1.40 -1.27
N GLY A 152 1.71 0.69 -1.26
CA GLY A 152 0.82 0.53 -2.40
C GLY A 152 -0.28 -0.49 -2.13
N LEU A 153 -1.46 -0.19 -2.66
CA LEU A 153 -2.61 -1.09 -2.74
C LEU A 153 -3.19 -0.98 -4.14
N ALA A 154 -2.97 -2.00 -4.95
CA ALA A 154 -3.36 -2.03 -6.34
C ALA A 154 -4.29 -3.22 -6.62
N VAL A 155 -5.41 -2.97 -7.29
CA VAL A 155 -6.32 -4.00 -7.81
C VAL A 155 -6.35 -3.87 -9.32
N ASN A 156 -6.15 -4.99 -10.02
CA ASN A 156 -6.26 -5.06 -11.47
C ASN A 156 -7.58 -4.42 -11.92
N ARG A 157 -7.51 -3.53 -12.89
CA ARG A 157 -8.64 -2.70 -13.34
C ARG A 157 -9.88 -3.52 -13.69
N ARG A 158 -9.72 -4.71 -14.28
CA ARG A 158 -10.82 -5.63 -14.62
C ARG A 158 -11.58 -6.14 -13.38
N TYR A 159 -10.91 -6.22 -12.23
CA TYR A 159 -11.44 -6.76 -10.98
C TYR A 159 -11.94 -5.70 -10.00
N ARG A 160 -11.88 -4.41 -10.34
CA ARG A 160 -12.34 -3.31 -9.47
C ARG A 160 -13.85 -3.35 -9.26
N GLY A 161 -14.32 -2.66 -8.20
CA GLY A 161 -15.74 -2.63 -7.84
C GLY A 161 -16.27 -3.88 -7.11
N ARG A 162 -15.41 -4.87 -6.85
CA ARG A 162 -15.77 -6.17 -6.22
C ARG A 162 -15.35 -6.30 -4.76
N GLY A 163 -14.90 -5.22 -4.14
CA GLY A 163 -14.49 -5.23 -2.73
C GLY A 163 -13.08 -5.78 -2.47
N ILE A 164 -12.32 -6.19 -3.49
CA ILE A 164 -11.01 -6.85 -3.34
C ILE A 164 -10.01 -6.00 -2.55
N ALA A 165 -9.98 -4.67 -2.74
CA ALA A 165 -9.14 -3.79 -1.95
C ALA A 165 -9.43 -3.88 -0.45
N THR A 166 -10.71 -3.96 -0.07
CA THR A 166 -11.12 -4.13 1.34
C THR A 166 -10.65 -5.47 1.88
N GLU A 167 -10.74 -6.54 1.11
CA GLU A 167 -10.33 -7.89 1.54
C GLU A 167 -8.79 -8.02 1.63
N LEU A 168 -8.03 -7.35 0.76
CA LEU A 168 -6.57 -7.20 0.89
C LEU A 168 -6.19 -6.48 2.19
N LEU A 169 -6.95 -5.47 2.59
CA LEU A 169 -6.72 -4.76 3.86
C LEU A 169 -7.10 -5.62 5.06
N LYS A 170 -8.18 -6.40 4.99
CA LYS A 170 -8.56 -7.35 6.06
C LYS A 170 -7.52 -8.45 6.27
N ALA A 171 -6.83 -8.87 5.21
CA ALA A 171 -5.74 -9.86 5.31
C ALA A 171 -4.57 -9.39 6.20
N ARG A 172 -4.42 -8.08 6.43
CA ARG A 172 -3.43 -7.55 7.37
C ARG A 172 -3.68 -7.99 8.82
N ILE A 173 -4.95 -8.23 9.20
CA ILE A 173 -5.31 -8.62 10.58
C ILE A 173 -4.67 -9.97 10.94
N PRO A 174 -4.96 -11.09 10.25
CA PRO A 174 -4.33 -12.37 10.56
C PRO A 174 -2.80 -12.34 10.33
N MET A 175 -2.29 -11.56 9.36
CA MET A 175 -0.85 -11.38 9.18
C MET A 175 -0.22 -10.69 10.39
N CYS A 176 -0.79 -9.61 10.88
CA CYS A 176 -0.30 -8.91 12.07
C CYS A 176 -0.31 -9.83 13.29
N LYS A 177 -1.38 -10.62 13.49
CA LYS A 177 -1.45 -11.62 14.58
C LYS A 177 -0.33 -12.67 14.47
N ALA A 178 -0.05 -13.16 13.27
CA ALA A 178 0.99 -14.16 13.03
C ALA A 178 2.41 -13.65 13.34
N PHE A 179 2.63 -12.33 13.27
CA PHE A 179 3.93 -11.69 13.51
C PHE A 179 3.97 -10.82 14.79
N GLU A 180 2.96 -10.93 15.65
CA GLU A 180 2.84 -10.18 16.90
C GLU A 180 2.98 -8.67 16.68
N ILE A 181 2.29 -8.13 15.65
CA ILE A 181 2.23 -6.72 15.32
C ILE A 181 0.87 -6.19 15.77
N GLU A 182 0.86 -5.25 16.70
CA GLU A 182 -0.36 -4.75 17.36
C GLU A 182 -1.10 -3.66 16.58
N LEU A 183 -0.49 -3.15 15.50
CA LEU A 183 -1.01 -2.02 14.75
C LEU A 183 -0.72 -2.14 13.26
N THR A 184 -1.69 -1.78 12.44
CA THR A 184 -1.43 -1.44 11.03
C THR A 184 -1.87 -0.01 10.75
N ALA A 185 -1.00 0.78 10.09
CA ALA A 185 -1.25 2.18 9.76
C ALA A 185 -0.67 2.54 8.39
N THR A 186 -1.39 3.32 7.60
CA THR A 186 -1.00 3.65 6.22
C THR A 186 -1.57 5.00 5.82
N ASN A 187 -0.84 5.72 4.97
CA ASN A 187 -1.34 6.90 4.27
C ASN A 187 -2.18 6.47 3.06
N PHE A 188 -3.44 6.87 3.03
CA PHE A 188 -4.38 6.62 1.93
C PHE A 188 -4.60 7.91 1.14
N THR A 189 -4.13 7.93 -0.10
CA THR A 189 -4.12 9.11 -0.98
C THR A 189 -5.35 9.20 -1.87
N ALA A 190 -6.01 8.07 -2.16
CA ALA A 190 -7.16 7.99 -3.06
C ALA A 190 -8.46 7.74 -2.28
N VAL A 191 -9.56 8.37 -2.72
CA VAL A 191 -10.89 8.17 -2.12
C VAL A 191 -11.30 6.69 -2.11
N GLY A 192 -10.97 5.94 -3.16
CA GLY A 192 -11.27 4.50 -3.24
C GLY A 192 -10.56 3.69 -2.17
N SER A 193 -9.28 3.96 -1.92
CA SER A 193 -8.51 3.28 -0.88
C SER A 193 -8.94 3.70 0.54
N GLN A 194 -9.32 4.98 0.74
CA GLN A 194 -9.87 5.47 2.01
C GLN A 194 -11.19 4.77 2.35
N LEU A 195 -12.10 4.62 1.37
CA LEU A 195 -13.35 3.90 1.56
C LEU A 195 -13.13 2.40 1.82
N ALA A 196 -12.18 1.78 1.13
CA ALA A 196 -11.81 0.39 1.37
C ALA A 196 -11.25 0.20 2.78
N ALA A 197 -10.39 1.12 3.24
CA ALA A 197 -9.83 1.10 4.59
C ALA A 197 -10.92 1.26 5.67
N ALA A 198 -11.83 2.22 5.51
CA ALA A 198 -12.95 2.40 6.43
C ALA A 198 -13.84 1.13 6.52
N LYS A 199 -14.13 0.48 5.39
CA LYS A 199 -14.86 -0.80 5.35
C LYS A 199 -14.08 -1.96 5.98
N ALA A 200 -12.76 -1.92 5.96
CA ALA A 200 -11.90 -2.90 6.62
C ALA A 200 -11.71 -2.63 8.13
N GLY A 201 -12.29 -1.54 8.67
CA GLY A 201 -12.25 -1.20 10.09
C GLY A 201 -11.19 -0.17 10.48
N PHE A 202 -10.44 0.37 9.53
CA PHE A 202 -9.47 1.45 9.80
C PHE A 202 -10.19 2.74 10.20
N LYS A 203 -9.58 3.47 11.12
CA LYS A 203 -10.03 4.80 11.56
C LYS A 203 -9.07 5.87 11.05
N THR A 204 -9.60 7.06 10.75
CA THR A 204 -8.78 8.21 10.38
C THR A 204 -8.15 8.81 11.63
N ASP A 205 -6.83 8.90 11.65
CA ASP A 205 -6.06 9.48 12.75
C ASP A 205 -5.55 10.89 12.42
N PHE A 206 -5.23 11.12 11.15
CA PHE A 206 -4.81 12.42 10.62
C PHE A 206 -5.33 12.60 9.20
N GLU A 207 -5.69 13.83 8.86
CA GLU A 207 -6.16 14.21 7.52
C GLU A 207 -5.59 15.58 7.14
N ILE A 208 -5.12 15.70 5.90
CA ILE A 208 -4.75 16.98 5.30
C ILE A 208 -5.38 17.14 3.93
N MET A 209 -6.01 18.30 3.69
CA MET A 209 -6.57 18.62 2.38
C MET A 209 -5.47 18.92 1.38
N TYR A 210 -5.60 18.46 0.14
CA TYR A 210 -4.60 18.76 -0.89
C TYR A 210 -4.49 20.26 -1.19
N ASP A 211 -5.59 21.02 -1.03
CA ASP A 211 -5.58 22.48 -1.14
C ASP A 211 -4.75 23.15 -0.03
N ASP A 212 -4.69 22.54 1.17
CA ASP A 212 -3.85 23.03 2.26
C ASP A 212 -2.38 22.65 2.05
N PHE A 213 -2.10 21.48 1.50
CA PHE A 213 -0.76 21.13 1.03
C PHE A 213 -0.23 22.16 0.04
N ALA A 214 -1.02 22.53 -0.97
CA ALA A 214 -0.62 23.48 -2.02
C ALA A 214 -0.19 24.85 -1.47
N LYS A 215 -0.77 25.31 -0.34
CA LYS A 215 -0.40 26.55 0.34
C LYS A 215 0.98 26.51 0.98
N MET A 216 1.52 25.31 1.23
CA MET A 216 2.82 25.13 1.90
C MET A 216 4.02 25.28 0.96
N GLY A 217 3.78 25.32 -0.37
CA GLY A 217 4.82 25.52 -1.35
C GLY A 217 4.71 24.63 -2.59
N PRO A 218 5.49 24.92 -3.64
CA PRO A 218 5.34 24.30 -4.96
C PRO A 218 5.57 22.78 -4.96
N LYS A 219 6.39 22.24 -4.06
CA LYS A 219 6.62 20.80 -3.94
C LYS A 219 5.38 20.00 -3.50
N TYR A 220 4.42 20.68 -2.87
CA TYR A 220 3.17 20.09 -2.41
C TYR A 220 1.97 20.38 -3.31
N VAL A 221 2.20 20.98 -4.48
CA VAL A 221 1.16 21.19 -5.48
C VAL A 221 1.01 19.92 -6.32
N PHE A 222 -0.19 19.34 -6.36
CA PHE A 222 -0.53 18.16 -7.13
C PHE A 222 -1.63 18.49 -8.14
N PRO A 223 -1.28 18.97 -9.36
CA PRO A 223 -2.25 19.42 -10.35
C PRO A 223 -3.18 18.30 -10.81
N GLY A 224 -4.46 18.60 -10.93
CA GLY A 224 -5.47 17.67 -11.47
C GLY A 224 -5.90 16.57 -10.49
N ILE A 225 -5.44 16.59 -9.24
CA ILE A 225 -5.83 15.61 -8.24
C ILE A 225 -7.34 15.72 -7.94
N GLN A 226 -8.06 14.59 -7.97
CA GLN A 226 -9.51 14.55 -7.77
C GLN A 226 -9.91 14.20 -6.33
N THR A 227 -9.02 13.52 -5.62
CA THR A 227 -9.22 13.20 -4.20
C THR A 227 -9.02 14.47 -3.37
N LYS A 228 -9.89 14.72 -2.39
CA LYS A 228 -9.85 15.96 -1.59
C LYS A 228 -8.71 15.99 -0.58
N SER A 229 -8.37 14.85 -0.01
CA SER A 229 -7.43 14.77 1.12
C SER A 229 -6.56 13.52 1.08
N LEU A 230 -5.41 13.60 1.73
CA LEU A 230 -4.60 12.48 2.16
C LEU A 230 -4.96 12.15 3.61
N LYS A 231 -5.18 10.87 3.92
CA LYS A 231 -5.52 10.40 5.27
C LYS A 231 -4.49 9.39 5.75
N LEU A 232 -3.96 9.60 6.95
CA LEU A 232 -3.36 8.53 7.73
C LEU A 232 -4.51 7.80 8.43
N MET A 233 -4.61 6.49 8.20
CA MET A 233 -5.61 5.67 8.86
C MET A 233 -4.95 4.45 9.48
N SER A 234 -5.44 4.03 10.64
CA SER A 234 -4.92 2.88 11.38
C SER A 234 -6.01 1.91 11.86
N LEU A 235 -5.56 0.70 12.17
CA LEU A 235 -6.36 -0.34 12.80
C LEU A 235 -5.50 -1.04 13.87
N LYS A 236 -5.96 -1.01 15.12
CA LYS A 236 -5.39 -1.83 16.21
C LYS A 236 -5.79 -3.28 16.03
N ILE A 237 -4.85 -4.18 16.32
CA ILE A 237 -5.03 -5.63 16.20
C ILE A 237 -5.30 -6.18 17.60
N GLU A 238 -6.48 -6.73 17.79
CA GLU A 238 -6.93 -7.40 19.02
C GLU A 238 -6.70 -8.91 18.98
#